data_88a6eba7802bc6c005721d5fb6498cee
#
_entry.id   88a6eba7802bc6c005721d5fb6498cee
#
_cell.length_a   1.000
_cell.length_b   1.000
_cell.length_c   1.000
_cell.angle_alpha   90.00
_cell.angle_beta   90.00
_cell.angle_gamma   90.00
#
_symmetry.space_group_name_H-M   'P 1'
#
loop_
_entity.id
_entity.type
_entity.pdbx_description
1 polymer ?
#
loop_
_entity_poly.entity_id
_entity_poly.type
_entity_poly.pdbx_seq_one_letter_code
_entity_poly.pdbx_strand_id
1 'polypeptide(L)'
;MNFIAATVELRAFITDPINAYGLDYCGANAVVPGNGGNSEVRFRVLCYNRPGPKLEAFGAWKPGTRALVTGNIVFSDDTSKPLDLIVTTIEQNIPADMYCNQIVLGNAFFGDDQVKERRNSMVATKIGTTLDNADVTTWLYMELHESRKQKLTDRIRKGRPICIQGYLREYRKDDSDSPYRAIVAADFSTRKELAKSGGSKAKTGSAVGYSEVDPTPDY
;
A
#
# COMPACT_ATOMS: atom_id res chain seq x y z
N MET A 1 -9.44 -2.59 -0.79
CA MET A 1 -8.62 -1.38 -1.07
C MET A 1 -7.26 -1.56 -0.44
N ASN A 2 -6.19 -1.42 -1.21
CA ASN A 2 -4.80 -1.49 -0.76
C ASN A 2 -4.18 -0.12 -1.00
N PHE A 3 -4.12 0.69 0.05
CA PHE A 3 -3.71 2.09 -0.03
C PHE A 3 -2.31 2.28 0.54
N ILE A 4 -1.54 3.17 -0.09
CA ILE A 4 -0.23 3.59 0.40
C ILE A 4 -0.11 5.11 0.37
N ALA A 5 0.60 5.65 1.34
CA ALA A 5 1.19 6.98 1.34
C ALA A 5 2.70 6.83 1.49
N ALA A 6 3.47 7.31 0.53
CA ALA A 6 4.92 7.16 0.54
C ALA A 6 5.64 8.39 0.00
N THR A 7 6.72 8.77 0.66
CA THR A 7 7.70 9.70 0.11
C THR A 7 8.59 8.93 -0.85
N VAL A 8 8.44 9.19 -2.14
CA VAL A 8 9.18 8.50 -3.20
C VAL A 8 10.11 9.45 -3.94
N GLU A 9 11.26 8.95 -4.35
CA GLU A 9 12.23 9.66 -5.17
C GLU A 9 12.12 9.18 -6.62
N LEU A 10 11.89 10.10 -7.55
CA LEU A 10 11.82 9.80 -8.97
C LEU A 10 13.20 9.41 -9.51
N ARG A 11 13.28 8.27 -10.16
CA ARG A 11 14.50 7.83 -10.86
C ARG A 11 14.46 8.22 -12.34
N ALA A 12 13.42 7.83 -13.04
CA ALA A 12 13.24 8.14 -14.46
C ALA A 12 11.78 7.99 -14.86
N PHE A 13 11.35 8.74 -15.87
CA PHE A 13 10.09 8.49 -16.57
C PHE A 13 10.22 7.27 -17.49
N ILE A 14 9.12 6.58 -17.69
CA ILE A 14 8.98 5.53 -18.70
C ILE A 14 8.42 6.19 -19.94
N THR A 15 9.16 6.08 -21.06
CA THR A 15 8.83 6.78 -22.30
C THR A 15 7.64 6.17 -23.02
N ASP A 16 7.48 4.86 -22.94
CA ASP A 16 6.40 4.15 -23.60
C ASP A 16 5.10 4.23 -22.82
N PRO A 17 3.96 4.43 -23.47
CA PRO A 17 2.66 4.34 -22.84
C PRO A 17 2.46 2.97 -22.18
N ILE A 18 1.91 2.96 -20.99
CA ILE A 18 1.65 1.74 -20.23
C ILE A 18 0.16 1.43 -20.28
N ASN A 19 -0.22 0.35 -20.94
CA ASN A 19 -1.55 -0.21 -20.82
C ASN A 19 -1.54 -1.28 -19.72
N ALA A 20 -2.21 -1.00 -18.63
CA ALA A 20 -2.31 -1.91 -17.48
C ALA A 20 -3.68 -1.78 -16.83
N TYR A 21 -4.18 -2.87 -16.26
CA TYR A 21 -5.48 -2.89 -15.55
C TYR A 21 -6.65 -2.36 -16.40
N GLY A 22 -6.57 -2.52 -17.74
CA GLY A 22 -7.57 -2.04 -18.70
C GLY A 22 -7.59 -0.53 -18.93
N LEU A 23 -6.55 0.19 -18.51
CA LEU A 23 -6.42 1.64 -18.62
C LEU A 23 -5.04 2.05 -19.14
N ASP A 24 -4.94 3.26 -19.68
CA ASP A 24 -3.69 3.85 -20.15
C ASP A 24 -3.08 4.76 -19.08
N TYR A 25 -1.77 4.60 -18.87
CA TYR A 25 -1.00 5.32 -17.88
C TYR A 25 0.27 5.94 -18.47
N CYS A 26 0.67 7.08 -17.92
CA CYS A 26 2.04 7.56 -17.92
C CYS A 26 2.77 6.94 -16.74
N GLY A 27 3.99 6.47 -16.94
CA GLY A 27 4.75 5.74 -15.94
C GLY A 27 6.05 6.41 -15.52
N ALA A 28 6.47 6.11 -14.31
CA ALA A 28 7.79 6.48 -13.82
C ALA A 28 8.35 5.41 -12.88
N ASN A 29 9.67 5.22 -12.92
CA ASN A 29 10.39 4.42 -11.95
C ASN A 29 10.77 5.29 -10.76
N ALA A 30 10.39 4.90 -9.56
CA ALA A 30 10.67 5.62 -8.34
C ALA A 30 10.99 4.65 -7.19
N VAL A 31 11.59 5.17 -6.12
CA VAL A 31 11.91 4.38 -4.94
C VAL A 31 11.46 5.08 -3.68
N VAL A 32 11.00 4.33 -2.69
CA VAL A 32 11.06 4.80 -1.29
C VAL A 32 12.49 4.60 -0.82
N PRO A 33 13.22 5.66 -0.46
CA PRO A 33 14.59 5.53 0.01
C PRO A 33 14.67 4.61 1.22
N GLY A 34 15.71 3.79 1.27
CA GLY A 34 15.97 2.97 2.44
C GLY A 34 16.29 3.82 3.67
N ASN A 35 15.83 3.39 4.84
CA ASN A 35 16.13 4.04 6.10
C ASN A 35 16.69 3.02 7.09
N GLY A 36 17.80 3.36 7.77
CA GLY A 36 18.35 2.53 8.83
C GLY A 36 18.83 1.14 8.41
N GLY A 37 19.42 1.00 7.21
CA GLY A 37 19.94 -0.29 6.70
C GLY A 37 18.89 -1.16 5.97
N ASN A 38 17.72 -0.62 5.72
CA ASN A 38 16.73 -1.25 4.85
C ASN A 38 17.05 -0.96 3.38
N SER A 39 16.76 -1.92 2.50
CA SER A 39 16.83 -1.72 1.07
C SER A 39 15.76 -0.73 0.60
N GLU A 40 16.03 -0.06 -0.52
CA GLU A 40 15.02 0.77 -1.19
C GLU A 40 13.83 -0.10 -1.63
N VAL A 41 12.62 0.42 -1.48
CA VAL A 41 11.42 -0.21 -2.06
C VAL A 41 11.17 0.41 -3.43
N ARG A 42 11.17 -0.42 -4.46
CA ARG A 42 11.04 0.01 -5.86
C ARG A 42 9.59 0.06 -6.28
N PHE A 43 9.23 1.16 -6.94
CA PHE A 43 7.91 1.37 -7.52
C PHE A 43 7.97 1.70 -9.00
N ARG A 44 6.99 1.16 -9.73
CA ARG A 44 6.53 1.72 -10.99
C ARG A 44 5.31 2.58 -10.67
N VAL A 45 5.50 3.90 -10.67
CA VAL A 45 4.43 4.87 -10.37
C VAL A 45 3.62 5.08 -11.64
N LEU A 46 2.31 4.85 -11.56
CA LEU A 46 1.38 4.90 -12.68
C LEU A 46 0.40 6.06 -12.48
N CYS A 47 0.52 7.08 -13.31
CA CYS A 47 -0.43 8.19 -13.36
C CYS A 47 -1.39 7.97 -14.54
N TYR A 48 -2.68 8.02 -14.28
CA TYR A 48 -3.68 7.85 -15.32
C TYR A 48 -3.50 8.88 -16.42
N ASN A 49 -3.42 8.42 -17.68
CA ASN A 49 -3.18 9.26 -18.84
C ASN A 49 -4.46 10.01 -19.26
N ARG A 50 -4.91 10.91 -18.39
CA ARG A 50 -6.05 11.78 -18.64
C ARG A 50 -5.65 13.22 -18.30
N PRO A 51 -5.86 14.19 -19.22
CA PRO A 51 -5.55 15.60 -18.95
C PRO A 51 -6.16 16.09 -17.63
N GLY A 52 -5.37 16.86 -16.90
CA GLY A 52 -5.79 17.46 -15.64
C GLY A 52 -4.63 17.66 -14.65
N PRO A 53 -4.91 18.30 -13.50
CA PRO A 53 -3.89 18.74 -12.54
C PRO A 53 -2.97 17.61 -12.05
N LYS A 54 -3.49 16.38 -11.96
CA LYS A 54 -2.70 15.21 -11.52
C LYS A 54 -1.64 14.83 -12.56
N LEU A 55 -2.00 14.78 -13.85
CA LEU A 55 -1.06 14.45 -14.92
C LEU A 55 -0.04 15.58 -15.11
N GLU A 56 -0.47 16.84 -14.95
CA GLU A 56 0.43 18.00 -14.97
C GLU A 56 1.45 17.94 -13.83
N ALA A 57 1.00 17.69 -12.61
CA ALA A 57 1.88 17.49 -11.46
C ALA A 57 2.85 16.32 -11.66
N PHE A 58 2.35 15.19 -12.21
CA PHE A 58 3.20 14.05 -12.54
C PHE A 58 4.27 14.40 -13.57
N GLY A 59 3.91 15.09 -14.65
CA GLY A 59 4.84 15.51 -15.70
C GLY A 59 5.85 16.60 -15.25
N ALA A 60 5.49 17.39 -14.26
CA ALA A 60 6.39 18.40 -13.67
C ALA A 60 7.40 17.81 -12.67
N TRP A 61 7.25 16.56 -12.26
CA TRP A 61 8.15 15.90 -11.31
C TRP A 61 9.53 15.70 -11.94
N LYS A 62 10.58 16.02 -11.19
CA LYS A 62 11.96 16.00 -11.71
C LYS A 62 12.72 14.78 -11.18
N PRO A 63 13.49 14.07 -12.03
CA PRO A 63 14.38 13.00 -11.56
C PRO A 63 15.31 13.48 -10.44
N GLY A 64 15.52 12.60 -9.44
CA GLY A 64 16.30 12.90 -8.23
C GLY A 64 15.56 13.71 -7.18
N THR A 65 14.32 14.15 -7.44
CA THR A 65 13.52 14.86 -6.43
C THR A 65 12.49 13.94 -5.77
N ARG A 66 12.05 14.34 -4.57
CA ARG A 66 11.07 13.59 -3.78
C ARG A 66 9.68 14.18 -3.92
N ALA A 67 8.69 13.31 -3.84
CA ALA A 67 7.30 13.69 -3.72
C ALA A 67 6.59 12.78 -2.71
N LEU A 68 5.59 13.30 -2.02
CA LEU A 68 4.63 12.47 -1.31
C LEU A 68 3.58 12.00 -2.30
N VAL A 69 3.55 10.70 -2.52
CA VAL A 69 2.58 10.07 -3.41
C VAL A 69 1.63 9.23 -2.58
N THR A 70 0.34 9.41 -2.83
CA THR A 70 -0.69 8.52 -2.28
C THR A 70 -1.36 7.76 -3.41
N GLY A 71 -1.81 6.55 -3.15
CA GLY A 71 -2.47 5.77 -4.18
C GLY A 71 -2.79 4.34 -3.79
N ASN A 72 -3.22 3.59 -4.80
CA ASN A 72 -3.44 2.15 -4.66
C ASN A 72 -2.17 1.40 -5.04
N ILE A 73 -1.78 0.46 -4.18
CA ILE A 73 -0.64 -0.40 -4.46
C ILE A 73 -1.10 -1.72 -5.04
N VAL A 74 -0.40 -2.15 -6.08
CA VAL A 74 -0.59 -3.46 -6.71
C VAL A 74 0.66 -4.29 -6.50
N PHE A 75 0.49 -5.43 -5.86
CA PHE A 75 1.55 -6.37 -5.62
C PHE A 75 1.70 -7.33 -6.81
N SER A 76 2.92 -7.82 -7.02
CA SER A 76 3.24 -8.86 -7.99
C SER A 76 3.92 -10.03 -7.29
N ASP A 77 3.62 -11.25 -7.70
CA ASP A 77 4.32 -12.45 -7.25
C ASP A 77 5.77 -12.49 -7.75
N ASP A 78 6.03 -11.81 -8.87
CA ASP A 78 7.38 -11.59 -9.38
C ASP A 78 8.06 -10.46 -8.60
N THR A 79 8.82 -10.83 -7.57
CA THR A 79 9.52 -9.87 -6.70
C THR A 79 10.70 -9.19 -7.38
N SER A 80 11.15 -9.65 -8.56
CA SER A 80 12.17 -8.98 -9.37
C SER A 80 11.67 -7.66 -9.96
N LYS A 81 10.36 -7.57 -10.22
CA LYS A 81 9.70 -6.36 -10.74
C LYS A 81 9.39 -5.35 -9.64
N PRO A 82 9.38 -4.04 -9.96
CA PRO A 82 8.88 -3.03 -9.03
C PRO A 82 7.39 -3.27 -8.71
N LEU A 83 6.93 -2.69 -7.59
CA LEU A 83 5.52 -2.65 -7.24
C LEU A 83 4.82 -1.56 -8.05
N ASP A 84 3.59 -1.80 -8.48
CA ASP A 84 2.80 -0.75 -9.13
C ASP A 84 2.11 0.14 -8.08
N LEU A 85 2.31 1.44 -8.21
CA LEU A 85 1.67 2.47 -7.41
C LEU A 85 0.77 3.33 -8.32
N ILE A 86 -0.52 3.06 -8.30
CA ILE A 86 -1.51 3.83 -9.07
C ILE A 86 -1.84 5.11 -8.31
N VAL A 87 -1.42 6.25 -8.86
CA VAL A 87 -1.46 7.56 -8.20
C VAL A 87 -2.89 8.05 -7.97
N THR A 88 -3.18 8.41 -6.72
CA THR A 88 -4.36 9.21 -6.35
C THR A 88 -3.99 10.68 -6.20
N THR A 89 -2.92 10.99 -5.44
CA THR A 89 -2.38 12.35 -5.31
C THR A 89 -0.87 12.34 -5.41
N ILE A 90 -0.30 13.47 -5.83
CA ILE A 90 1.14 13.72 -5.85
C ILE A 90 1.40 15.14 -5.34
N GLU A 91 2.24 15.26 -4.31
CA GLU A 91 2.65 16.52 -3.70
C GLU A 91 4.17 16.61 -3.75
N GLN A 92 4.70 17.59 -4.51
CA GLN A 92 6.14 17.78 -4.72
C GLN A 92 6.76 18.80 -3.76
N ASN A 93 5.95 19.68 -3.18
CA ASN A 93 6.42 20.71 -2.26
C ASN A 93 6.43 20.18 -0.83
N ILE A 94 7.25 19.16 -0.59
CA ILE A 94 7.38 18.52 0.72
C ILE A 94 8.67 18.95 1.43
N PRO A 95 8.70 18.97 2.77
CA PRO A 95 9.93 19.19 3.52
C PRO A 95 11.03 18.20 3.12
N ALA A 96 12.29 18.66 3.07
CA ALA A 96 13.41 17.83 2.62
C ALA A 96 13.67 16.61 3.51
N ASP A 97 13.33 16.70 4.80
CA ASP A 97 13.43 15.64 5.81
C ASP A 97 12.19 14.78 5.92
N MET A 98 11.14 15.08 5.14
CA MET A 98 9.90 14.30 5.17
C MET A 98 10.16 12.88 4.72
N TYR A 99 9.77 11.92 5.55
CA TYR A 99 9.74 10.51 5.25
C TYR A 99 8.39 9.92 5.58
N CYS A 100 7.76 9.31 4.60
CA CYS A 100 6.51 8.58 4.76
C CYS A 100 6.63 7.22 4.03
N ASN A 101 6.20 6.17 4.68
CA ASN A 101 6.06 4.85 4.09
C ASN A 101 4.97 4.13 4.89
N GLN A 102 3.72 4.46 4.60
CA GLN A 102 2.57 3.91 5.30
C GLN A 102 1.67 3.16 4.33
N ILE A 103 1.30 1.95 4.72
CA ILE A 103 0.39 1.11 3.94
C ILE A 103 -0.79 0.67 4.79
N VAL A 104 -1.97 0.63 4.17
CA VAL A 104 -3.18 0.02 4.73
C VAL A 104 -3.71 -0.99 3.73
N LEU A 105 -3.74 -2.26 4.12
CA LEU A 105 -4.37 -3.33 3.36
C LEU A 105 -5.72 -3.68 3.96
N GLY A 106 -6.79 -3.35 3.23
CA GLY A 106 -8.17 -3.68 3.62
C GLY A 106 -8.68 -5.02 3.08
N ASN A 107 -8.01 -5.56 2.04
CA ASN A 107 -8.38 -6.80 1.36
C ASN A 107 -7.32 -7.89 1.52
N ALA A 108 -6.80 -8.05 2.73
CA ALA A 108 -5.86 -9.11 3.04
C ALA A 108 -6.52 -10.26 3.81
N PHE A 109 -5.91 -11.43 3.76
CA PHE A 109 -6.31 -12.61 4.53
C PHE A 109 -5.10 -13.47 4.89
N PHE A 110 -5.20 -14.25 5.96
CA PHE A 110 -4.12 -15.16 6.32
C PHE A 110 -4.00 -16.29 5.28
N GLY A 111 -2.79 -16.52 4.79
CA GLY A 111 -2.49 -17.54 3.80
C GLY A 111 -2.29 -18.94 4.42
N ASP A 112 -1.85 -18.97 5.66
CA ASP A 112 -1.68 -20.18 6.45
C ASP A 112 -2.00 -19.94 7.93
N ASP A 113 -1.86 -20.99 8.76
CA ASP A 113 -2.05 -20.93 10.21
C ASP A 113 -0.70 -20.90 10.96
N GLN A 114 0.41 -20.68 10.24
CA GLN A 114 1.75 -20.77 10.81
C GLN A 114 2.32 -19.37 11.11
N VAL A 115 2.94 -19.29 12.29
CA VAL A 115 3.78 -18.15 12.69
C VAL A 115 5.24 -18.60 12.63
N LYS A 116 6.04 -17.92 11.82
CA LYS A 116 7.46 -18.21 11.64
C LYS A 116 8.29 -17.18 12.39
N GLU A 117 9.23 -17.63 13.19
CA GLU A 117 10.22 -16.74 13.80
C GLU A 117 11.22 -16.25 12.75
N ARG A 118 11.60 -15.02 12.88
CA ARG A 118 12.58 -14.33 12.03
C ARG A 118 13.69 -13.75 12.88
N ARG A 119 14.75 -13.25 12.23
CA ARG A 119 15.82 -12.51 12.93
C ARG A 119 15.28 -11.21 13.52
N ASN A 120 16.04 -10.63 14.45
CA ASN A 120 15.74 -9.32 15.07
C ASN A 120 14.40 -9.27 15.79
N SER A 121 14.07 -10.32 16.55
CA SER A 121 12.83 -10.38 17.34
C SER A 121 11.56 -10.13 16.52
N MET A 122 11.55 -10.61 15.29
CA MET A 122 10.38 -10.53 14.42
C MET A 122 9.71 -11.90 14.27
N VAL A 123 8.40 -11.86 14.09
CA VAL A 123 7.59 -13.01 13.69
C VAL A 123 6.89 -12.70 12.37
N ALA A 124 6.71 -13.70 11.53
CA ALA A 124 6.11 -13.54 10.22
C ALA A 124 5.02 -14.58 9.95
N THR A 125 4.04 -14.21 9.18
CA THR A 125 3.04 -15.11 8.60
C THR A 125 2.79 -14.77 7.14
N LYS A 126 2.35 -15.75 6.36
CA LYS A 126 1.96 -15.57 4.98
C LYS A 126 0.59 -14.93 4.91
N ILE A 127 0.44 -13.93 4.08
CA ILE A 127 -0.84 -13.29 3.79
C ILE A 127 -1.09 -13.26 2.29
N GLY A 128 -2.36 -13.33 1.91
CA GLY A 128 -2.81 -13.08 0.54
C GLY A 128 -3.49 -11.73 0.46
N THR A 129 -3.35 -11.08 -0.68
CA THR A 129 -4.12 -9.89 -1.03
C THR A 129 -4.60 -9.99 -2.47
N THR A 130 -5.80 -9.50 -2.74
CA THR A 130 -6.37 -9.44 -4.08
C THR A 130 -6.52 -7.99 -4.50
N LEU A 131 -6.34 -7.73 -5.80
CA LEU A 131 -6.84 -6.51 -6.40
C LEU A 131 -8.36 -6.53 -6.39
N ASP A 132 -8.97 -5.36 -6.14
CA ASP A 132 -10.40 -5.20 -6.35
C ASP A 132 -10.71 -5.57 -7.82
N ASN A 133 -11.59 -6.55 -8.00
CA ASN A 133 -12.00 -7.12 -9.29
C ASN A 133 -10.98 -8.03 -10.03
N ALA A 134 -9.96 -8.53 -9.36
CA ALA A 134 -9.08 -9.52 -9.95
C ALA A 134 -9.17 -10.86 -9.21
N ASP A 135 -9.25 -11.96 -9.98
CA ASP A 135 -9.24 -13.32 -9.44
C ASP A 135 -7.84 -13.77 -8.98
N VAL A 136 -6.85 -12.88 -9.13
CA VAL A 136 -5.45 -13.20 -8.81
C VAL A 136 -5.12 -12.79 -7.39
N THR A 137 -4.71 -13.76 -6.60
CA THR A 137 -4.17 -13.55 -5.25
C THR A 137 -2.66 -13.41 -5.30
N THR A 138 -2.14 -12.31 -4.81
CA THR A 138 -0.69 -12.14 -4.58
C THR A 138 -0.33 -12.47 -3.15
N TRP A 139 0.76 -13.20 -2.99
CA TRP A 139 1.23 -13.68 -1.70
C TRP A 139 2.38 -12.82 -1.18
N LEU A 140 2.26 -12.40 0.08
CA LEU A 140 3.22 -11.57 0.79
C LEU A 140 3.51 -12.17 2.17
N TYR A 141 4.47 -11.57 2.86
CA TYR A 141 4.64 -11.78 4.29
C TYR A 141 4.23 -10.56 5.08
N MET A 142 3.51 -10.79 6.17
CA MET A 142 3.29 -9.82 7.22
C MET A 142 4.28 -10.13 8.34
N GLU A 143 5.07 -9.14 8.72
CA GLU A 143 6.01 -9.21 9.83
C GLU A 143 5.54 -8.34 10.99
N LEU A 144 5.73 -8.83 12.22
CA LEU A 144 5.44 -8.10 13.44
C LEU A 144 6.58 -8.31 14.43
N HIS A 145 6.76 -7.36 15.35
CA HIS A 145 7.64 -7.55 16.49
C HIS A 145 7.14 -8.71 17.37
N GLU A 146 8.04 -9.51 17.93
CA GLU A 146 7.71 -10.71 18.72
C GLU A 146 6.79 -10.44 19.91
N SER A 147 6.82 -9.23 20.47
CA SER A 147 5.87 -8.82 21.53
C SER A 147 4.41 -8.95 21.10
N ARG A 148 4.13 -9.03 19.80
CA ARG A 148 2.81 -9.25 19.23
C ARG A 148 2.53 -10.69 18.81
N LYS A 149 3.47 -11.62 19.07
CA LYS A 149 3.36 -13.03 18.68
C LYS A 149 2.09 -13.66 19.23
N GLN A 150 1.77 -13.42 20.52
CA GLN A 150 0.57 -13.97 21.14
C GLN A 150 -0.69 -13.48 20.44
N LYS A 151 -0.79 -12.16 20.19
CA LYS A 151 -1.93 -11.59 19.44
C LYS A 151 -2.09 -12.23 18.06
N LEU A 152 -0.98 -12.49 17.36
CA LEU A 152 -1.00 -13.15 16.06
C LEU A 152 -1.45 -14.60 16.18
N THR A 153 -0.87 -15.38 17.10
CA THR A 153 -1.20 -16.80 17.32
C THR A 153 -2.67 -17.02 17.65
N ASP A 154 -3.24 -16.14 18.47
CA ASP A 154 -4.66 -16.24 18.87
C ASP A 154 -5.62 -15.96 17.71
N ARG A 155 -5.17 -15.23 16.70
CA ARG A 155 -6.04 -14.72 15.62
C ARG A 155 -5.79 -15.34 14.27
N ILE A 156 -4.63 -15.92 14.07
CA ILE A 156 -4.27 -16.55 12.80
C ILE A 156 -5.20 -17.73 12.49
N ARG A 157 -5.80 -17.69 11.32
CA ARG A 157 -6.58 -18.79 10.74
C ARG A 157 -6.56 -18.60 9.23
N LYS A 158 -6.16 -19.63 8.51
CA LYS A 158 -6.12 -19.62 7.04
C LYS A 158 -7.44 -19.11 6.45
N GLY A 159 -7.36 -18.21 5.51
CA GLY A 159 -8.52 -17.59 4.85
C GLY A 159 -9.26 -16.51 5.67
N ARG A 160 -8.90 -16.28 6.94
CA ARG A 160 -9.54 -15.24 7.74
C ARG A 160 -9.17 -13.85 7.20
N PRO A 161 -10.16 -13.00 6.88
CA PRO A 161 -9.91 -11.63 6.44
C PRO A 161 -9.31 -10.78 7.56
N ILE A 162 -8.33 -9.94 7.18
CA ILE A 162 -7.63 -9.02 8.06
C ILE A 162 -7.49 -7.66 7.40
N CYS A 163 -7.39 -6.63 8.23
CA CYS A 163 -6.91 -5.31 7.84
C CYS A 163 -5.55 -5.10 8.49
N ILE A 164 -4.58 -4.62 7.73
CA ILE A 164 -3.20 -4.44 8.17
C ILE A 164 -2.83 -2.97 7.99
N GLN A 165 -2.21 -2.38 9.01
CA GLN A 165 -1.57 -1.07 8.93
C GLN A 165 -0.09 -1.23 9.25
N GLY A 166 0.77 -0.67 8.41
CA GLY A 166 2.22 -0.80 8.59
C GLY A 166 3.00 -0.05 7.53
N TYR A 167 4.18 -0.57 7.21
CA TYR A 167 5.03 -0.03 6.16
C TYR A 167 5.62 -1.15 5.29
N LEU A 168 5.98 -0.82 4.07
CA LEU A 168 6.64 -1.74 3.15
C LEU A 168 8.12 -1.83 3.44
N ARG A 169 8.65 -3.04 3.30
CA ARG A 169 10.07 -3.33 3.40
C ARG A 169 10.50 -4.29 2.30
N GLU A 170 11.62 -4.00 1.69
CA GLU A 170 12.27 -4.90 0.73
C GLU A 170 13.61 -5.32 1.31
N TYR A 171 13.86 -6.63 1.31
CA TYR A 171 15.13 -7.20 1.74
C TYR A 171 15.81 -7.81 0.53
N ARG A 172 17.10 -7.55 0.36
CA ARG A 172 17.93 -8.25 -0.60
C ARG A 172 18.88 -9.17 0.15
N LYS A 173 18.97 -10.41 -0.28
CA LYS A 173 20.10 -11.27 0.08
C LYS A 173 21.22 -10.96 -0.92
N ASP A 174 22.45 -10.96 -0.43
CA ASP A 174 23.63 -10.57 -1.21
C ASP A 174 23.81 -11.37 -2.50
N ASP A 175 23.26 -12.59 -2.59
CA ASP A 175 23.37 -13.48 -3.76
C ASP A 175 22.03 -13.79 -4.45
N SER A 176 20.98 -13.01 -4.21
CA SER A 176 19.65 -13.28 -4.78
C SER A 176 19.17 -12.13 -5.63
N ASP A 177 18.87 -12.41 -6.91
CA ASP A 177 18.27 -11.46 -7.85
C ASP A 177 16.84 -11.05 -7.46
N SER A 178 16.18 -11.85 -6.63
CA SER A 178 14.79 -11.63 -6.22
C SER A 178 14.72 -11.11 -4.78
N PRO A 179 14.34 -9.85 -4.58
CA PRO A 179 14.16 -9.31 -3.25
C PRO A 179 12.97 -9.97 -2.53
N TYR A 180 13.09 -10.10 -1.23
CA TYR A 180 12.00 -10.50 -0.36
C TYR A 180 11.23 -9.26 0.09
N ARG A 181 9.92 -9.24 -0.09
CA ARG A 181 9.04 -8.15 0.30
C ARG A 181 8.16 -8.54 1.46
N ALA A 182 8.06 -7.65 2.43
CA ALA A 182 7.19 -7.82 3.57
C ALA A 182 6.47 -6.51 3.92
N ILE A 183 5.33 -6.66 4.58
CA ILE A 183 4.67 -5.58 5.29
C ILE A 183 5.02 -5.73 6.75
N VAL A 184 5.77 -4.78 7.27
CA VAL A 184 6.02 -4.70 8.72
C VAL A 184 4.81 -4.03 9.34
N ALA A 185 3.97 -4.84 9.99
CA ALA A 185 2.71 -4.37 10.53
C ALA A 185 2.92 -3.68 11.88
N ALA A 186 2.51 -2.43 11.96
CA ALA A 186 2.37 -1.72 13.23
C ALA A 186 1.18 -2.30 14.01
N ASP A 187 0.09 -2.60 13.29
CA ASP A 187 -1.06 -3.30 13.85
C ASP A 187 -1.84 -4.07 12.76
N PHE A 188 -2.70 -5.00 13.22
CA PHE A 188 -3.66 -5.67 12.37
C PHE A 188 -4.94 -5.96 13.15
N SER A 189 -6.06 -6.01 12.44
CA SER A 189 -7.37 -6.32 12.97
C SER A 189 -8.07 -7.37 12.14
N THR A 190 -8.83 -8.25 12.78
CA THR A 190 -9.71 -9.19 12.06
C THR A 190 -11.06 -8.52 11.76
N ARG A 191 -11.74 -8.96 10.71
CA ARG A 191 -13.03 -8.38 10.31
C ARG A 191 -14.09 -8.37 11.44
N LYS A 192 -14.06 -9.37 12.34
CA LYS A 192 -14.97 -9.41 13.51
C LYS A 192 -14.73 -8.27 14.49
N GLU A 193 -13.50 -7.79 14.62
CA GLU A 193 -13.15 -6.69 15.52
C GLU A 193 -13.52 -5.35 14.93
N LEU A 194 -13.36 -5.17 13.63
CA LEU A 194 -13.83 -3.98 12.92
C LEU A 194 -15.35 -3.84 13.02
N ALA A 195 -16.09 -4.93 12.91
CA ALA A 195 -17.55 -4.91 13.09
C ALA A 195 -17.97 -4.57 14.53
N LYS A 196 -17.17 -4.93 15.55
CA LYS A 196 -17.44 -4.60 16.96
C LYS A 196 -17.10 -3.14 17.30
N SER A 197 -16.06 -2.57 16.70
CA SER A 197 -15.68 -1.15 16.89
C SER A 197 -16.65 -0.18 16.24
N GLY A 198 -17.31 -0.58 15.14
CA GLY A 198 -18.37 0.20 14.49
C GLY A 198 -19.72 0.15 15.19
N GLY A 199 -19.87 -0.72 16.19
CA GLY A 199 -21.14 -0.94 16.93
C GLY A 199 -21.28 -0.13 18.23
N SER A 200 -20.45 0.87 18.50
CA SER A 200 -20.70 1.82 19.60
C SER A 200 -21.93 2.63 19.24
N LYS A 201 -23.06 2.31 19.87
CA LYS A 201 -24.35 2.99 19.73
C LYS A 201 -24.13 4.50 19.82
N ALA A 202 -24.22 5.18 18.68
CA ALA A 202 -24.51 6.61 18.68
C ALA A 202 -25.84 6.77 19.43
N LYS A 203 -25.78 7.38 20.63
CA LYS A 203 -26.96 7.89 21.30
C LYS A 203 -27.63 8.84 20.33
N THR A 204 -28.88 8.53 20.02
CA THR A 204 -29.80 9.37 19.29
C THR A 204 -29.77 10.79 19.84
N GLY A 205 -29.11 11.68 19.13
CA GLY A 205 -29.20 13.11 19.27
C GLY A 205 -29.78 13.66 17.99
N SER A 206 -30.96 14.24 18.11
CA SER A 206 -31.75 15.07 17.20
C SER A 206 -31.30 15.18 15.74
N ALA A 207 -32.20 14.78 14.87
CA ALA A 207 -32.21 15.05 13.45
C ALA A 207 -32.06 16.57 13.19
N VAL A 208 -30.94 16.96 12.56
CA VAL A 208 -30.85 18.20 11.80
C VAL A 208 -30.98 17.76 10.35
N GLY A 209 -32.10 18.13 9.73
CA GLY A 209 -32.39 17.83 8.35
C GLY A 209 -31.40 18.54 7.43
N TYR A 210 -30.71 17.76 6.62
CA TYR A 210 -30.05 18.27 5.42
C TYR A 210 -31.00 18.05 4.25
N SER A 211 -31.46 19.17 3.67
CA SER A 211 -32.17 19.19 2.41
C SER A 211 -31.23 18.69 1.31
N GLU A 212 -31.69 17.71 0.56
CA GLU A 212 -31.12 17.30 -0.72
C GLU A 212 -31.03 18.52 -1.64
N VAL A 213 -29.82 18.84 -2.05
CA VAL A 213 -29.56 19.72 -3.19
C VAL A 213 -29.16 18.82 -4.34
N ASP A 214 -30.07 18.67 -5.28
CA ASP A 214 -29.91 17.98 -6.55
C ASP A 214 -28.96 18.81 -7.45
N PRO A 215 -27.80 18.29 -7.88
CA PRO A 215 -26.99 18.97 -8.88
C PRO A 215 -27.37 18.48 -10.26
N THR A 216 -28.29 19.16 -10.92
CA THR A 216 -28.39 19.10 -12.38
C THR A 216 -27.17 19.73 -13.00
N PRO A 217 -26.49 19.09 -13.97
CA PRO A 217 -25.40 19.69 -14.71
C PRO A 217 -25.98 20.47 -15.90
N ASP A 218 -25.75 21.77 -15.91
CA ASP A 218 -25.87 22.57 -17.12
C ASP A 218 -24.49 22.68 -17.81
N TYR A 219 -24.46 22.16 -19.07
CA TYR A 219 -23.53 22.34 -20.20
C TYR A 219 -22.04 22.05 -20.04
#